data_a01ab513c29bebfb598131b26effa5e1
#
_entry.id   a01ab513c29bebfb598131b26effa5e1
#
_cell.length_a   1.000
_cell.length_b   1.000
_cell.length_c   1.000
_cell.angle_alpha   90.00
_cell.angle_beta   90.00
_cell.angle_gamma   90.00
#
_symmetry.space_group_name_H-M   'P 1'
#
loop_
_entity.id
_entity.type
_entity.pdbx_description
1 polymer ?
#
loop_
_entity_poly.entity_id
_entity_poly.type
_entity_poly.pdbx_seq_one_letter_code
_entity_poly.pdbx_strand_id
1 'polypeptide(L)'
;MALWTNYVDGIHNAFGYLFANWVPDQPLALGDYGRFVDGVFHKDGTLKQLGIGVVLGPQQVGQALYDYHSENSSIAQLTIDGSGPASGAAVKAGLEIKFKDENSSFFNASGCSIREITNLASIGDAVRDKLHDGSWQYDLVVITTLITAKSTTAITSTSRDASIVLEAEGNVPKVDLASADLKLAVASQSNIGLKIITQPDCSPLFACHKAHWRLLGKPDWQVKHLRESVNEPSTAAQIDALRSSGEMEKEEFDFVELGKR
;
A
#
# COMPACT_ATOMS: atom_id res chain seq x y z
N MET A 1 -5.23 9.90 -16.55
CA MET A 1 -4.94 8.81 -15.60
C MET A 1 -5.13 9.40 -14.21
N ALA A 2 -5.74 8.68 -13.29
CA ALA A 2 -5.98 9.25 -11.96
C ALA A 2 -4.66 9.41 -11.19
N LEU A 3 -4.58 10.44 -10.32
CA LEU A 3 -3.38 10.78 -9.55
C LEU A 3 -2.84 9.59 -8.73
N TRP A 4 -3.73 8.77 -8.19
CA TRP A 4 -3.37 7.62 -7.36
C TRP A 4 -2.82 6.42 -8.13
N THR A 5 -3.18 6.26 -9.43
CA THR A 5 -2.81 5.07 -10.20
C THR A 5 -1.29 4.91 -10.27
N ASN A 6 -0.56 5.96 -10.64
CA ASN A 6 0.90 5.90 -10.73
C ASN A 6 1.57 5.69 -9.37
N TYR A 7 0.97 6.21 -8.29
CA TYR A 7 1.47 6.03 -6.93
C TYR A 7 1.33 4.56 -6.48
N VAL A 8 0.12 3.99 -6.53
CA VAL A 8 -0.12 2.62 -6.06
C VAL A 8 0.59 1.60 -6.94
N ASP A 9 0.61 1.82 -8.26
CA ASP A 9 1.31 0.95 -9.20
C ASP A 9 2.83 1.02 -9.03
N GLY A 10 3.37 2.21 -8.86
CA GLY A 10 4.81 2.42 -8.66
C GLY A 10 5.30 1.72 -7.39
N ILE A 11 4.58 1.84 -6.30
CA ILE A 11 4.89 1.16 -5.04
C ILE A 11 4.76 -0.35 -5.18
N HIS A 12 3.67 -0.84 -5.80
CA HIS A 12 3.50 -2.27 -6.01
C HIS A 12 4.61 -2.86 -6.90
N ASN A 13 5.00 -2.17 -7.95
CA ASN A 13 6.09 -2.61 -8.83
C ASN A 13 7.45 -2.61 -8.11
N ALA A 14 7.68 -1.65 -7.20
CA ALA A 14 8.92 -1.54 -6.45
C ALA A 14 9.05 -2.58 -5.34
N PHE A 15 7.94 -2.88 -4.65
CA PHE A 15 7.94 -3.74 -3.45
C PHE A 15 7.27 -5.12 -3.67
N GLY A 16 6.90 -5.44 -4.92
CA GLY A 16 6.41 -6.76 -5.31
C GLY A 16 4.99 -7.03 -4.81
N TYR A 17 4.85 -7.83 -3.73
CA TYR A 17 3.54 -8.26 -3.21
C TYR A 17 2.84 -7.23 -2.31
N LEU A 18 3.51 -6.10 -2.00
CA LEU A 18 2.93 -5.06 -1.16
C LEU A 18 2.09 -4.08 -1.98
N PHE A 19 0.97 -3.69 -1.41
CA PHE A 19 0.08 -2.65 -1.95
C PHE A 19 0.19 -1.39 -1.11
N ALA A 20 0.14 -0.24 -1.77
CA ALA A 20 0.07 1.04 -1.08
C ALA A 20 -1.35 1.29 -0.56
N ASN A 21 -1.46 1.72 0.69
CA ASN A 21 -2.64 2.41 1.15
C ASN A 21 -2.65 3.80 0.50
N TRP A 22 -3.61 4.07 -0.39
CA TRP A 22 -3.65 5.32 -1.15
C TRP A 22 -3.67 6.55 -0.25
N VAL A 23 -4.39 6.45 0.86
CA VAL A 23 -4.37 7.45 1.92
C VAL A 23 -3.74 6.79 3.14
N PRO A 24 -2.41 6.88 3.34
CA PRO A 24 -1.67 6.15 4.38
C PRO A 24 -2.19 6.32 5.81
N ASP A 25 -2.92 7.40 6.10
CA ASP A 25 -3.58 7.65 7.39
C ASP A 25 -4.98 7.03 7.49
N GLN A 26 -5.53 6.47 6.40
CA GLN A 26 -6.76 5.70 6.48
C GLN A 26 -6.52 4.41 7.27
N PRO A 27 -7.28 4.17 8.35
CA PRO A 27 -7.05 3.01 9.18
C PRO A 27 -7.41 1.71 8.44
N LEU A 28 -6.43 0.82 8.32
CA LEU A 28 -6.58 -0.55 7.86
C LEU A 28 -6.24 -1.51 9.00
N ALA A 29 -6.86 -2.67 9.01
CA ALA A 29 -6.61 -3.70 10.01
C ALA A 29 -6.46 -5.08 9.36
N LEU A 30 -5.71 -5.96 10.01
CA LEU A 30 -5.61 -7.37 9.65
C LEU A 30 -6.99 -8.03 9.75
N GLY A 31 -7.39 -8.72 8.68
CA GLY A 31 -8.71 -9.29 8.56
C GLY A 31 -9.78 -8.34 8.01
N ASP A 32 -9.43 -7.12 7.61
CA ASP A 32 -10.29 -6.32 6.75
C ASP A 32 -10.39 -7.01 5.39
N TYR A 33 -11.59 -7.02 4.81
CA TYR A 33 -11.81 -7.50 3.45
C TYR A 33 -12.48 -6.44 2.59
N GLY A 34 -12.27 -6.54 1.30
CA GLY A 34 -12.80 -5.59 0.32
C GLY A 34 -12.29 -5.93 -1.07
N ARG A 35 -12.27 -4.94 -1.95
CA ARG A 35 -11.87 -5.10 -3.34
C ARG A 35 -10.97 -3.98 -3.80
N PHE A 36 -10.22 -4.23 -4.86
CA PHE A 36 -9.49 -3.18 -5.54
C PHE A 36 -10.37 -2.55 -6.64
N VAL A 37 -10.45 -1.21 -6.62
CA VAL A 37 -11.04 -0.42 -7.68
C VAL A 37 -9.98 0.56 -8.15
N ASP A 38 -9.62 0.50 -9.41
CA ASP A 38 -8.53 1.31 -10.01
C ASP A 38 -7.21 1.25 -9.23
N GLY A 39 -6.87 0.07 -8.67
CA GLY A 39 -5.66 -0.15 -7.88
C GLY A 39 -5.74 0.29 -6.41
N VAL A 40 -6.83 0.92 -5.99
CA VAL A 40 -7.07 1.33 -4.60
C VAL A 40 -7.94 0.30 -3.88
N PHE A 41 -7.53 -0.08 -2.67
CA PHE A 41 -8.32 -0.98 -1.83
C PHE A 41 -9.51 -0.25 -1.22
N HIS A 42 -10.71 -0.80 -1.44
CA HIS A 42 -11.95 -0.35 -0.83
C HIS A 42 -12.44 -1.41 0.15
N LYS A 43 -12.51 -1.04 1.42
CA LYS A 43 -12.96 -1.93 2.50
C LYS A 43 -14.47 -2.12 2.45
N ASP A 44 -14.92 -3.39 2.41
CA ASP A 44 -16.33 -3.78 2.48
C ASP A 44 -16.73 -4.22 3.91
N GLY A 45 -15.76 -4.77 4.68
CA GLY A 45 -16.04 -5.24 6.03
C GLY A 45 -14.83 -5.87 6.72
N THR A 46 -15.10 -6.69 7.74
CA THR A 46 -14.07 -7.44 8.48
C THR A 46 -14.43 -8.92 8.58
N LEU A 47 -13.43 -9.80 8.58
CA LEU A 47 -13.63 -11.24 8.78
C LEU A 47 -14.39 -11.55 10.08
N LYS A 48 -14.16 -10.73 11.13
CA LYS A 48 -14.87 -10.85 12.41
C LYS A 48 -16.39 -10.69 12.25
N GLN A 49 -16.85 -9.76 11.42
CA GLN A 49 -18.29 -9.57 11.13
C GLN A 49 -18.91 -10.78 10.44
N LEU A 50 -18.09 -11.55 9.72
CA LEU A 50 -18.49 -12.80 9.05
C LEU A 50 -18.37 -14.04 9.94
N GLY A 51 -17.98 -13.87 11.20
CA GLY A 51 -17.75 -14.99 12.13
C GLY A 51 -16.45 -15.74 11.90
N ILE A 52 -15.53 -15.21 11.08
CA ILE A 52 -14.24 -15.85 10.79
C ILE A 52 -13.19 -15.34 11.78
N GLY A 53 -12.63 -16.26 12.56
CA GLY A 53 -11.60 -15.95 13.57
C GLY A 53 -10.25 -15.63 12.93
N VAL A 54 -9.59 -14.60 13.43
CA VAL A 54 -8.26 -14.16 12.99
C VAL A 54 -7.27 -14.36 14.13
N VAL A 55 -6.17 -15.06 13.88
CA VAL A 55 -5.05 -15.23 14.80
C VAL A 55 -3.90 -14.39 14.31
N LEU A 56 -3.47 -13.43 15.15
CA LEU A 56 -2.40 -12.52 14.80
C LEU A 56 -1.05 -13.08 15.27
N GLY A 57 -0.06 -13.03 14.38
CA GLY A 57 1.33 -13.31 14.72
C GLY A 57 1.94 -12.22 15.60
N PRO A 58 3.16 -12.47 16.11
CA PRO A 58 3.92 -11.46 16.83
C PRO A 58 4.24 -10.28 15.91
N GLN A 59 4.20 -9.08 16.45
CA GLN A 59 4.65 -7.92 15.71
C GLN A 59 6.17 -7.96 15.58
N GLN A 60 6.64 -8.00 14.35
CA GLN A 60 8.06 -7.92 14.05
C GLN A 60 8.44 -6.44 13.97
N VAL A 61 9.10 -5.95 15.01
CA VAL A 61 9.62 -4.58 15.03
C VAL A 61 10.96 -4.59 14.30
N GLY A 62 10.99 -4.02 13.12
CA GLY A 62 12.19 -3.87 12.30
C GLY A 62 12.62 -2.40 12.22
N GLN A 63 13.84 -2.19 11.75
CA GLN A 63 14.28 -0.89 11.24
C GLN A 63 14.09 -0.81 9.72
N ALA A 64 13.10 -1.53 9.19
CA ALA A 64 12.84 -1.54 7.77
C ALA A 64 12.47 -0.13 7.30
N LEU A 65 13.12 0.27 6.23
CA LEU A 65 12.86 1.50 5.48
C LEU A 65 12.28 1.11 4.13
N TYR A 66 11.11 1.64 3.81
CA TYR A 66 10.55 1.54 2.47
C TYR A 66 10.68 2.92 1.81
N ASP A 67 11.45 2.99 0.75
CA ASP A 67 11.72 4.21 0.00
C ASP A 67 11.45 3.98 -1.49
N TYR A 68 10.69 4.89 -2.09
CA TYR A 68 10.35 4.84 -3.50
C TYR A 68 10.26 6.25 -4.06
N HIS A 69 10.82 6.45 -5.22
CA HIS A 69 10.62 7.66 -6.01
C HIS A 69 10.53 7.31 -7.50
N SER A 70 9.68 8.04 -8.21
CA SER A 70 9.56 7.88 -9.66
C SER A 70 10.88 8.20 -10.37
N GLU A 71 11.15 7.51 -11.47
CA GLU A 71 12.43 7.62 -12.22
C GLU A 71 12.83 9.07 -12.57
N ASN A 72 11.83 9.92 -12.86
CA ASN A 72 12.04 11.32 -13.23
C ASN A 72 11.88 12.29 -12.06
N SER A 73 12.15 11.85 -10.83
CA SER A 73 12.22 12.71 -9.66
C SER A 73 13.68 12.90 -9.20
N SER A 74 13.96 14.00 -8.55
CA SER A 74 15.25 14.27 -7.93
C SER A 74 15.07 14.78 -6.51
N ILE A 75 15.99 14.35 -5.64
CA ILE A 75 16.00 14.73 -4.22
C ILE A 75 17.33 15.43 -3.96
N ALA A 76 17.28 16.64 -3.42
CA ALA A 76 18.45 17.42 -3.06
C ALA A 76 18.36 17.89 -1.62
N GLN A 77 19.46 17.75 -0.89
CA GLN A 77 19.57 18.38 0.42
C GLN A 77 19.90 19.86 0.28
N LEU A 78 19.27 20.68 1.10
CA LEU A 78 19.42 22.11 1.12
C LEU A 78 19.88 22.57 2.51
N THR A 79 20.67 23.64 2.49
CA THR A 79 20.88 24.46 3.68
C THR A 79 19.91 25.63 3.59
N ILE A 80 18.98 25.73 4.54
CA ILE A 80 18.02 26.84 4.58
C ILE A 80 18.59 27.89 5.52
N ASP A 81 19.06 29.00 4.95
CA ASP A 81 19.52 30.16 5.73
C ASP A 81 18.32 30.84 6.33
N GLY A 82 18.21 30.81 7.63
CA GLY A 82 17.26 31.64 8.38
C GLY A 82 17.70 33.11 8.40
N SER A 83 17.73 33.79 7.26
CA SER A 83 18.13 35.19 7.15
C SER A 83 17.05 36.11 7.69
N GLY A 84 17.04 36.30 9.00
CA GLY A 84 16.45 37.47 9.65
C GLY A 84 17.57 38.37 10.17
N PRO A 85 17.45 39.71 10.15
CA PRO A 85 18.55 40.66 10.42
C PRO A 85 18.95 40.80 11.89
N ALA A 86 18.72 39.85 12.74
CA ALA A 86 19.11 39.91 14.14
C ALA A 86 19.56 38.59 14.68
N SER A 87 20.85 38.44 14.82
CA SER A 87 21.56 37.58 15.80
C SER A 87 21.19 36.09 15.86
N GLY A 88 22.04 35.24 15.33
CA GLY A 88 22.05 33.79 15.67
C GLY A 88 21.03 32.94 14.96
N ALA A 89 20.78 33.20 13.67
CA ALA A 89 19.91 32.38 12.83
C ALA A 89 20.45 30.95 12.78
N ALA A 90 19.69 30.04 13.33
CA ALA A 90 19.97 28.62 13.24
C ALA A 90 19.83 28.20 11.77
N VAL A 91 20.91 27.67 11.19
CA VAL A 91 20.90 27.05 9.88
C VAL A 91 20.04 25.79 9.98
N LYS A 92 18.95 25.74 9.22
CA LYS A 92 18.09 24.57 9.14
C LYS A 92 18.49 23.73 7.93
N ALA A 93 18.43 22.42 8.10
CA ALA A 93 18.55 21.49 6.97
C ALA A 93 17.19 21.35 6.28
N GLY A 94 17.22 21.26 4.96
CA GLY A 94 16.05 21.08 4.14
C GLY A 94 16.23 19.94 3.11
N LEU A 95 15.11 19.55 2.53
CA LEU A 95 15.06 18.59 1.45
C LEU A 95 14.20 19.15 0.32
N GLU A 96 14.77 19.26 -0.87
CA GLU A 96 14.02 19.63 -2.06
C GLU A 96 13.73 18.38 -2.89
N ILE A 97 12.46 18.15 -3.19
CA ILE A 97 12.00 17.09 -4.09
C ILE A 97 11.42 17.75 -5.33
N LYS A 98 11.97 17.42 -6.49
CA LYS A 98 11.52 17.90 -7.79
C LYS A 98 11.00 16.74 -8.64
N PHE A 99 9.87 16.96 -9.29
CA PHE A 99 9.22 16.03 -10.20
C PHE A 99 9.23 16.60 -11.61
N LYS A 100 9.83 15.89 -12.57
CA LYS A 100 9.87 16.33 -13.98
C LYS A 100 8.58 16.04 -14.74
N ASP A 101 7.82 15.06 -14.27
CA ASP A 101 6.58 14.61 -14.91
C ASP A 101 5.38 14.77 -13.97
N GLU A 102 4.21 14.92 -14.56
CA GLU A 102 2.95 14.84 -13.79
C GLU A 102 2.73 13.41 -13.29
N ASN A 103 2.00 13.28 -12.19
CA ASN A 103 1.71 12.01 -11.51
C ASN A 103 2.96 11.22 -11.05
N SER A 104 4.10 11.90 -10.92
CA SER A 104 5.26 11.36 -10.26
C SER A 104 5.06 11.28 -8.75
N SER A 105 5.75 10.35 -8.11
CA SER A 105 5.54 10.06 -6.70
C SER A 105 6.85 9.95 -5.94
N PHE A 106 6.80 10.38 -4.69
CA PHE A 106 7.80 10.13 -3.67
C PHE A 106 7.11 9.48 -2.47
N PHE A 107 7.71 8.43 -1.95
CA PHE A 107 7.23 7.71 -0.78
C PHE A 107 8.41 7.30 0.10
N ASN A 108 8.26 7.54 1.39
CA ASN A 108 9.20 7.07 2.41
C ASN A 108 8.43 6.65 3.64
N ALA A 109 8.70 5.45 4.14
CA ALA A 109 8.15 4.95 5.39
C ALA A 109 9.28 4.40 6.26
N SER A 110 9.44 4.92 7.45
CA SER A 110 10.53 4.59 8.37
C SER A 110 10.05 4.10 9.73
N GLY A 111 10.92 3.36 10.42
CA GLY A 111 10.57 2.71 11.68
C GLY A 111 9.44 1.70 11.53
N CYS A 112 9.46 0.94 10.44
CA CYS A 112 8.38 0.06 10.07
C CYS A 112 8.34 -1.19 10.95
N SER A 113 7.11 -1.63 11.25
CA SER A 113 6.80 -2.91 11.91
C SER A 113 5.87 -3.71 11.02
N ILE A 114 6.08 -5.02 10.98
CA ILE A 114 5.26 -5.95 10.20
C ILE A 114 4.46 -6.82 11.15
N ARG A 115 3.18 -7.01 10.86
CA ARG A 115 2.31 -7.96 11.53
C ARG A 115 1.50 -8.75 10.54
N GLU A 116 1.34 -10.05 10.78
CA GLU A 116 0.71 -10.97 9.86
C GLU A 116 -0.35 -11.82 10.55
N ILE A 117 -1.29 -12.32 9.77
CA ILE A 117 -2.24 -13.35 10.19
C ILE A 117 -1.53 -14.70 10.07
N THR A 118 -1.63 -15.53 11.09
CA THR A 118 -0.95 -16.84 11.14
C THR A 118 -1.85 -18.03 10.80
N ASN A 119 -3.18 -17.90 10.91
CA ASN A 119 -4.13 -18.98 10.63
C ASN A 119 -4.73 -18.91 9.22
N LEU A 120 -3.88 -18.64 8.19
CA LEU A 120 -4.32 -18.46 6.80
C LEU A 120 -5.08 -19.67 6.24
N ALA A 121 -4.68 -20.88 6.60
CA ALA A 121 -5.37 -22.09 6.16
C ALA A 121 -6.83 -22.13 6.63
N SER A 122 -7.07 -21.87 7.92
CA SER A 122 -8.45 -21.82 8.46
C SER A 122 -9.29 -20.71 7.85
N ILE A 123 -8.69 -19.55 7.55
CA ILE A 123 -9.38 -18.47 6.85
C ILE A 123 -9.69 -18.89 5.42
N GLY A 124 -8.75 -19.54 4.73
CA GLY A 124 -8.95 -20.05 3.37
C GLY A 124 -10.10 -21.06 3.30
N ASP A 125 -10.20 -21.97 4.27
CA ASP A 125 -11.31 -22.91 4.37
C ASP A 125 -12.65 -22.19 4.54
N ALA A 126 -12.72 -21.22 5.46
CA ALA A 126 -13.94 -20.46 5.71
C ALA A 126 -14.34 -19.58 4.49
N VAL A 127 -13.36 -19.00 3.78
CA VAL A 127 -13.60 -18.22 2.55
C VAL A 127 -14.11 -19.15 1.44
N ARG A 128 -13.55 -20.36 1.28
CA ARG A 128 -14.04 -21.35 0.31
C ARG A 128 -15.48 -21.77 0.58
N ASP A 129 -15.83 -22.02 1.85
CA ASP A 129 -17.20 -22.35 2.24
C ASP A 129 -18.17 -21.25 1.84
N LYS A 130 -17.82 -19.99 2.14
CA LYS A 130 -18.62 -18.81 1.80
C LYS A 130 -18.68 -18.51 0.29
N LEU A 131 -17.62 -18.84 -0.45
CA LEU A 131 -17.61 -18.75 -1.89
C LEU A 131 -18.56 -19.79 -2.50
N HIS A 132 -18.55 -21.00 -1.97
CA HIS A 132 -19.43 -22.09 -2.40
C HIS A 132 -20.92 -21.79 -2.13
N ASP A 133 -21.27 -21.25 -0.95
CA ASP A 133 -22.66 -20.89 -0.61
C ASP A 133 -23.12 -19.55 -1.19
N GLY A 134 -22.23 -18.81 -1.87
CA GLY A 134 -22.55 -17.55 -2.52
C GLY A 134 -22.49 -16.33 -1.61
N SER A 135 -22.10 -16.48 -0.34
CA SER A 135 -21.97 -15.35 0.59
C SER A 135 -20.64 -14.61 0.49
N TRP A 136 -19.70 -15.08 -0.34
CA TRP A 136 -18.44 -14.43 -0.67
C TRP A 136 -18.33 -14.21 -2.17
N GLN A 137 -17.86 -13.02 -2.59
CA GLN A 137 -17.63 -12.71 -3.99
C GLN A 137 -16.16 -13.00 -4.35
N TYR A 138 -15.93 -13.46 -5.57
CA TYR A 138 -14.62 -13.91 -6.03
C TYR A 138 -13.56 -12.80 -6.09
N ASP A 139 -13.96 -11.56 -6.31
CA ASP A 139 -13.08 -10.40 -6.40
C ASP A 139 -12.66 -9.84 -5.03
N LEU A 140 -13.23 -10.39 -3.93
CA LEU A 140 -12.88 -9.96 -2.59
C LEU A 140 -11.50 -10.47 -2.19
N VAL A 141 -10.76 -9.59 -1.54
CA VAL A 141 -9.44 -9.85 -0.95
C VAL A 141 -9.46 -9.60 0.55
N VAL A 142 -8.56 -10.25 1.27
CA VAL A 142 -8.40 -10.10 2.73
C VAL A 142 -7.02 -9.52 3.01
N ILE A 143 -6.93 -8.46 3.82
CA ILE A 143 -5.65 -7.96 4.32
C ILE A 143 -5.10 -8.94 5.33
N THR A 144 -3.94 -9.53 5.00
CA THR A 144 -3.30 -10.58 5.79
C THR A 144 -1.94 -10.17 6.36
N THR A 145 -1.31 -9.18 5.77
CA THR A 145 -0.08 -8.54 6.27
C THR A 145 -0.30 -7.04 6.33
N LEU A 146 0.12 -6.43 7.42
CA LEU A 146 0.04 -4.98 7.62
C LEU A 146 1.40 -4.45 8.04
N ILE A 147 1.85 -3.40 7.35
CA ILE A 147 3.05 -2.66 7.68
C ILE A 147 2.63 -1.33 8.29
N THR A 148 3.00 -1.13 9.54
CA THR A 148 2.83 0.15 10.24
C THR A 148 4.16 0.89 10.29
N ALA A 149 4.14 2.20 10.16
CA ALA A 149 5.34 3.03 10.18
C ALA A 149 5.26 4.09 11.26
N LYS A 150 6.40 4.38 11.92
CA LYS A 150 6.51 5.50 12.86
C LYS A 150 6.50 6.84 12.17
N SER A 151 6.91 6.87 10.91
CA SER A 151 6.85 8.09 10.08
C SER A 151 6.64 7.69 8.63
N THR A 152 5.69 8.36 7.98
CA THR A 152 5.42 8.18 6.55
C THR A 152 5.34 9.54 5.86
N THR A 153 6.05 9.66 4.75
CA THR A 153 5.97 10.79 3.84
C THR A 153 5.56 10.28 2.46
N ALA A 154 4.45 10.76 1.93
CA ALA A 154 3.96 10.43 0.60
C ALA A 154 3.56 11.72 -0.14
N ILE A 155 4.12 11.91 -1.32
CA ILE A 155 3.95 13.12 -2.11
C ILE A 155 3.74 12.74 -3.56
N THR A 156 2.75 13.35 -4.23
CA THR A 156 2.54 13.18 -5.67
C THR A 156 2.47 14.53 -6.36
N SER A 157 2.98 14.59 -7.61
CA SER A 157 2.89 15.77 -8.46
C SER A 157 1.59 15.79 -9.26
N THR A 158 1.05 16.99 -9.53
CA THR A 158 -0.12 17.20 -10.39
C THR A 158 0.25 17.72 -11.77
N SER A 159 1.49 18.14 -11.97
CA SER A 159 1.99 18.62 -13.26
C SER A 159 3.50 18.43 -13.39
N ARG A 160 4.02 18.69 -14.57
CA ARG A 160 5.47 18.80 -14.81
C ARG A 160 6.07 19.92 -13.97
N ASP A 161 7.34 19.75 -13.63
CA ASP A 161 8.15 20.71 -12.86
C ASP A 161 7.54 21.04 -11.47
N ALA A 162 6.78 20.09 -10.91
CA ALA A 162 6.30 20.20 -9.55
C ALA A 162 7.48 20.09 -8.56
N SER A 163 7.38 20.81 -7.47
CA SER A 163 8.42 20.79 -6.44
C SER A 163 7.86 21.00 -5.05
N ILE A 164 8.56 20.46 -4.06
CA ILE A 164 8.32 20.72 -2.65
C ILE A 164 9.64 20.84 -1.92
N VAL A 165 9.71 21.85 -1.05
CA VAL A 165 10.82 22.01 -0.12
C VAL A 165 10.31 21.73 1.29
N LEU A 166 10.93 20.76 1.93
CA LEU A 166 10.69 20.37 3.30
C LEU A 166 11.84 20.89 4.18
N GLU A 167 11.53 21.45 5.32
CA GLU A 167 12.53 21.81 6.34
C GLU A 167 12.40 20.90 7.55
N ALA A 168 13.54 20.53 8.15
CA ALA A 168 13.55 19.78 9.38
C ALA A 168 13.15 20.71 10.55
N GLU A 169 12.25 20.23 11.41
CA GLU A 169 11.93 20.93 12.65
C GLU A 169 13.14 20.87 13.62
N GLY A 170 13.51 22.01 14.15
CA GLY A 170 14.65 22.12 15.06
C GLY A 170 16.00 22.30 14.35
N ASN A 171 17.07 22.22 15.11
CA ASN A 171 18.43 22.40 14.62
C ASN A 171 19.03 21.07 14.19
N VAL A 172 18.72 20.62 12.99
CA VAL A 172 19.17 19.34 12.42
C VAL A 172 20.23 19.63 11.36
N PRO A 173 21.45 19.06 11.49
CA PRO A 173 22.54 19.33 10.55
C PRO A 173 22.34 18.69 9.18
N LYS A 174 21.51 17.63 9.10
CA LYS A 174 21.21 16.90 7.88
C LYS A 174 19.83 16.25 7.98
N VAL A 175 19.05 16.31 6.90
CA VAL A 175 17.79 15.58 6.79
C VAL A 175 18.10 14.12 6.49
N ASP A 176 17.71 13.23 7.40
CA ASP A 176 17.81 11.79 7.24
C ASP A 176 16.41 11.17 7.25
N LEU A 177 15.91 10.83 6.06
CA LEU A 177 14.58 10.25 5.90
C LEU A 177 14.45 8.84 6.51
N ALA A 178 15.57 8.18 6.82
CA ALA A 178 15.55 6.92 7.54
C ALA A 178 15.31 7.10 9.04
N SER A 179 15.38 8.33 9.56
CA SER A 179 15.08 8.64 10.96
C SER A 179 13.58 8.70 11.19
N ALA A 180 13.05 7.77 11.99
CA ALA A 180 11.63 7.75 12.35
C ALA A 180 11.19 8.93 13.25
N ASP A 181 12.15 9.61 13.89
CA ASP A 181 11.90 10.76 14.77
C ASP A 181 12.01 12.09 14.02
N LEU A 182 12.35 12.07 12.74
CA LEU A 182 12.47 13.27 11.93
C LEU A 182 11.09 13.88 11.69
N LYS A 183 10.94 15.14 12.06
CA LYS A 183 9.75 15.95 11.75
C LYS A 183 10.09 16.92 10.65
N LEU A 184 9.28 16.91 9.60
CA LEU A 184 9.41 17.80 8.45
C LEU A 184 8.23 18.75 8.38
N ALA A 185 8.52 20.02 8.05
CA ALA A 185 7.53 21.03 7.71
C ALA A 185 7.67 21.45 6.24
N VAL A 186 6.59 21.89 5.63
CA VAL A 186 6.63 22.40 4.25
C VAL A 186 7.09 23.84 4.26
N ALA A 187 8.26 24.10 3.68
CA ALA A 187 8.76 25.49 3.49
C ALA A 187 8.17 26.12 2.22
N SER A 188 8.08 25.36 1.13
CA SER A 188 7.42 25.79 -0.11
C SER A 188 6.96 24.60 -0.93
N GLN A 189 5.98 24.84 -1.81
CA GLN A 189 5.49 23.80 -2.73
C GLN A 189 4.89 24.42 -3.99
N SER A 190 4.94 23.67 -5.09
CA SER A 190 4.31 23.99 -6.37
C SER A 190 3.78 22.73 -7.02
N ASN A 191 2.50 22.76 -7.45
CA ASN A 191 1.85 21.68 -8.21
C ASN A 191 1.89 20.31 -7.52
N ILE A 192 1.69 20.28 -6.21
CA ILE A 192 1.62 19.06 -5.41
C ILE A 192 0.17 18.65 -5.20
N GLY A 193 -0.12 17.36 -5.47
CA GLY A 193 -1.42 16.73 -5.27
C GLY A 193 -1.55 16.13 -3.87
N LEU A 194 -1.23 14.83 -3.71
CA LEU A 194 -1.17 14.21 -2.39
C LEU A 194 0.04 14.75 -1.64
N LYS A 195 -0.18 15.06 -0.37
CA LYS A 195 0.87 15.51 0.54
C LYS A 195 0.60 14.97 1.94
N ILE A 196 1.32 13.93 2.30
CA ILE A 196 1.39 13.39 3.66
C ILE A 196 2.85 13.50 4.08
N ILE A 197 3.13 14.19 5.17
CA ILE A 197 4.49 14.48 5.60
C ILE A 197 4.65 14.07 7.05
N THR A 198 5.59 13.17 7.30
CA THR A 198 5.94 12.62 8.62
C THR A 198 4.72 12.19 9.45
N GLN A 199 3.71 11.62 8.78
CA GLN A 199 2.51 11.11 9.45
C GLN A 199 2.89 9.94 10.36
N PRO A 200 2.67 10.04 11.68
CA PRO A 200 2.99 8.95 12.61
C PRO A 200 1.91 7.86 12.62
N ASP A 201 2.33 6.67 13.05
CA ASP A 201 1.45 5.55 13.40
C ASP A 201 0.41 5.18 12.33
N CYS A 202 0.78 5.32 11.06
CA CYS A 202 -0.08 4.95 9.94
C CYS A 202 0.28 3.57 9.35
N SER A 203 -0.60 3.07 8.51
CA SER A 203 -0.41 1.79 7.80
C SER A 203 -0.25 2.04 6.31
N PRO A 204 0.95 2.43 5.86
CA PRO A 204 1.19 2.83 4.48
C PRO A 204 1.16 1.68 3.48
N LEU A 205 1.46 0.45 3.93
CA LEU A 205 1.59 -0.72 3.07
C LEU A 205 0.88 -1.93 3.67
N PHE A 206 0.36 -2.80 2.81
CA PHE A 206 -0.28 -4.05 3.21
C PHE A 206 -0.13 -5.13 2.15
N ALA A 207 -0.36 -6.40 2.51
CA ALA A 207 -0.52 -7.49 1.57
C ALA A 207 -1.85 -8.20 1.79
N CYS A 208 -2.33 -8.82 0.72
CA CYS A 208 -3.64 -9.47 0.68
C CYS A 208 -3.56 -10.90 0.21
N HIS A 209 -4.52 -11.71 0.66
CA HIS A 209 -4.84 -13.00 0.06
C HIS A 209 -6.24 -12.96 -0.57
N LYS A 210 -6.45 -13.79 -1.59
CA LYS A 210 -7.75 -14.02 -2.21
C LYS A 210 -8.01 -15.50 -2.48
N ALA A 211 -9.26 -15.84 -2.69
CA ALA A 211 -9.62 -17.12 -3.27
C ALA A 211 -9.14 -17.15 -4.74
N HIS A 212 -8.51 -18.25 -5.11
CA HIS A 212 -8.04 -18.48 -6.46
C HIS A 212 -8.59 -19.81 -6.95
N TRP A 213 -9.22 -19.82 -8.14
CA TRP A 213 -9.78 -21.04 -8.70
C TRP A 213 -8.68 -21.92 -9.32
N ARG A 214 -8.64 -23.20 -8.92
CA ARG A 214 -7.83 -24.22 -9.56
C ARG A 214 -8.59 -24.81 -10.73
N LEU A 215 -8.12 -24.60 -11.95
CA LEU A 215 -8.60 -25.37 -13.09
C LEU A 215 -8.00 -26.77 -13.02
N LEU A 216 -8.79 -27.77 -12.70
CA LEU A 216 -8.35 -29.18 -12.67
C LEU A 216 -7.73 -29.58 -14.02
N GLY A 217 -6.44 -29.87 -14.03
CA GLY A 217 -5.77 -30.59 -15.12
C GLY A 217 -4.67 -29.91 -15.90
N LYS A 218 -4.17 -28.72 -15.53
CA LYS A 218 -2.96 -28.15 -16.16
C LYS A 218 -1.97 -27.59 -15.13
N PRO A 219 -0.72 -28.10 -15.10
CA PRO A 219 0.32 -27.63 -14.17
C PRO A 219 1.03 -26.32 -14.59
N ASP A 220 0.58 -25.62 -15.61
CA ASP A 220 1.21 -24.39 -16.11
C ASP A 220 0.47 -23.15 -15.61
N TRP A 221 0.82 -22.74 -14.40
CA TRP A 221 0.41 -21.46 -13.83
C TRP A 221 1.45 -20.38 -14.13
N GLN A 222 1.24 -19.63 -15.19
CA GLN A 222 1.82 -18.30 -15.29
C GLN A 222 0.96 -17.38 -14.41
N VAL A 223 1.56 -16.85 -13.35
CA VAL A 223 1.00 -15.75 -12.57
C VAL A 223 0.89 -14.55 -13.51
N LYS A 224 -0.27 -14.41 -14.14
CA LYS A 224 -0.58 -13.20 -14.90
C LYS A 224 -0.61 -12.03 -13.93
N HIS A 225 0.00 -10.93 -14.32
CA HIS A 225 0.05 -9.71 -13.55
C HIS A 225 -1.32 -9.34 -12.99
N LEU A 226 -1.39 -8.99 -11.73
CA LEU A 226 -2.60 -8.65 -10.97
C LEU A 226 -3.55 -7.66 -11.66
N ARG A 227 -3.04 -6.81 -12.55
CA ARG A 227 -3.86 -5.90 -13.37
C ARG A 227 -4.87 -6.61 -14.27
N GLU A 228 -4.56 -7.83 -14.74
CA GLU A 228 -5.47 -8.58 -15.62
C GLU A 228 -6.46 -9.44 -14.84
N SER A 229 -6.13 -9.89 -13.61
CA SER A 229 -6.98 -10.81 -12.85
C SER A 229 -8.04 -10.15 -11.98
N VAL A 230 -7.86 -8.88 -11.60
CA VAL A 230 -8.83 -8.14 -10.77
C VAL A 230 -10.02 -7.62 -11.59
N ASN A 231 -9.86 -7.47 -12.91
CA ASN A 231 -10.87 -6.91 -13.81
C ASN A 231 -11.33 -7.89 -14.89
N GLU A 232 -11.20 -9.22 -14.73
CA GLU A 232 -11.80 -10.15 -15.67
C GLU A 232 -13.28 -10.41 -15.33
N PRO A 233 -14.24 -9.69 -15.93
CA PRO A 233 -15.66 -9.93 -15.75
C PRO A 233 -16.08 -11.34 -16.22
N SER A 234 -15.24 -11.98 -17.05
CA SER A 234 -15.45 -13.35 -17.53
C SER A 234 -15.31 -14.39 -16.41
N THR A 235 -14.37 -14.22 -15.47
CA THR A 235 -14.10 -15.22 -14.42
C THR A 235 -15.20 -15.20 -13.35
N ALA A 236 -15.64 -14.02 -12.91
CA ALA A 236 -16.72 -13.88 -11.95
C ALA A 236 -18.05 -14.45 -12.53
N ALA A 237 -18.36 -14.13 -13.78
CA ALA A 237 -19.55 -14.64 -14.48
C ALA A 237 -19.49 -16.17 -14.68
N GLN A 238 -18.32 -16.74 -14.97
CA GLN A 238 -18.11 -18.18 -15.08
C GLN A 238 -18.31 -18.88 -13.74
N ILE A 239 -17.81 -18.32 -12.64
CA ILE A 239 -17.99 -18.86 -11.30
C ILE A 239 -19.47 -18.81 -10.90
N ASP A 240 -20.17 -17.73 -11.17
CA ASP A 240 -21.60 -17.62 -10.90
C ASP A 240 -22.42 -18.61 -11.74
N ALA A 241 -22.02 -18.88 -12.97
CA ALA A 241 -22.64 -19.88 -13.84
C ALA A 241 -22.42 -21.30 -13.31
N LEU A 242 -21.18 -21.66 -12.91
CA LEU A 242 -20.85 -22.94 -12.31
C LEU A 242 -21.56 -23.16 -10.97
N ARG A 243 -21.64 -22.12 -10.14
CA ARG A 243 -22.43 -22.18 -8.90
C ARG A 243 -23.91 -22.44 -9.17
N SER A 244 -24.48 -21.77 -10.17
CA SER A 244 -25.88 -21.90 -10.54
C SER A 244 -26.22 -23.26 -11.15
N SER A 245 -25.25 -23.91 -11.83
CA SER A 245 -25.40 -25.27 -12.38
C SER A 245 -25.23 -26.37 -11.34
N GLY A 246 -24.69 -26.06 -10.14
CA GLY A 246 -24.34 -27.02 -9.12
C GLY A 246 -23.07 -27.85 -9.43
N GLU A 247 -22.27 -27.42 -10.40
CA GLU A 247 -21.05 -28.11 -10.84
C GLU A 247 -19.79 -27.63 -10.11
N MET A 248 -19.91 -26.67 -9.18
CA MET A 248 -18.78 -26.10 -8.46
C MET A 248 -18.41 -26.95 -7.22
N GLU A 249 -17.16 -27.41 -7.16
CA GLU A 249 -16.62 -28.15 -6.03
C GLU A 249 -15.73 -27.25 -5.15
N LYS A 250 -15.70 -27.48 -3.82
CA LYS A 250 -14.94 -26.67 -2.84
C LYS A 250 -13.43 -26.76 -3.04
N GLU A 251 -12.95 -27.92 -3.48
CA GLU A 251 -11.54 -28.22 -3.68
C GLU A 251 -10.92 -27.46 -4.85
N GLU A 252 -11.74 -26.81 -5.68
CA GLU A 252 -11.28 -26.03 -6.84
C GLU A 252 -10.69 -24.66 -6.46
N PHE A 253 -10.76 -24.25 -5.19
CA PHE A 253 -10.25 -22.95 -4.75
C PHE A 253 -9.10 -23.07 -3.76
N ASP A 254 -8.09 -22.21 -3.97
CA ASP A 254 -7.00 -21.94 -3.03
C ASP A 254 -7.11 -20.51 -2.47
N PHE A 255 -6.54 -20.32 -1.28
CA PHE A 255 -6.39 -19.00 -0.69
C PHE A 255 -4.93 -18.56 -0.84
N VAL A 256 -4.66 -17.65 -1.75
CA VAL A 256 -3.30 -17.29 -2.18
C VAL A 256 -2.98 -15.83 -1.91
N GLU A 257 -1.70 -15.56 -1.63
CA GLU A 257 -1.20 -14.19 -1.50
C GLU A 257 -1.12 -13.52 -2.87
N LEU A 258 -1.66 -12.31 -2.95
CA LEU A 258 -1.64 -11.53 -4.18
C LEU A 258 -0.25 -10.95 -4.43
N GLY A 259 0.23 -11.04 -5.68
CA GLY A 259 1.48 -10.44 -6.11
C GLY A 259 2.75 -11.21 -5.76
N LYS A 260 2.68 -12.28 -4.97
CA LYS A 260 3.83 -13.15 -4.72
C LYS A 260 4.05 -14.06 -5.92
N ARG A 261 5.23 -13.99 -6.55
CA ARG A 261 5.67 -14.86 -7.65
C ARG A 261 6.31 -16.13 -7.13
#